data_21415526a8911ba1413912017a5513cb
#
_entry.id   21415526a8911ba1413912017a5513cb
#
_cell.length_a   1.000
_cell.length_b   1.000
_cell.length_c   1.000
_cell.angle_alpha   90.00
_cell.angle_beta   90.00
_cell.angle_gamma   90.00
#
_symmetry.space_group_name_H-M   'P 1'
#
loop_
_entity.id
_entity.type
_entity.pdbx_description
1 polymer ?
#
loop_
_entity_poly.entity_id
_entity_poly.type
_entity_poly.pdbx_seq_one_letter_code
_entity_poly.pdbx_strand_id
1 'polypeptide(L)'
;MELKIAVIGCGMIGREHIERIQNRIRGAQVVAVCDVFEEGAKKGAEIAGAGTKVYTDFHEAINDPEVNAVVVTTPGAFHKEPVIAAIKAGKPVFSEKPLANTAADCKEIVDAEMAGGKHLVQVGFMRRYDRGYRQVKELLDSGKFGAPMVIKCTHRADGVAPDYTTAMAVTDTAIHEIDVLPWLVNDEWDEVQCIMPKTSCKAHEGLKDPQVMIMKTKGGIVNILEVNVNCGFGYDINCEVVCENGVVNLPCPSFPTVRYANNVSTKIEDNWILRFIDSYDVEIQDWVDHAVKGETGGSSAWDGYVASITADALVKSQTSGTFEKVVTGGTPDFYKK
;
A
#
# COMPACT_ATOMS: atom_id res chain seq x y z
N MET A 1 5.68 25.34 8.44
CA MET A 1 5.20 24.79 9.75
C MET A 1 5.79 23.39 9.83
N GLU A 2 6.20 22.96 11.01
CA GLU A 2 6.70 21.58 11.21
C GLU A 2 5.54 20.68 11.63
N LEU A 3 5.47 19.45 11.10
CA LEU A 3 4.49 18.48 11.54
C LEU A 3 4.94 17.86 12.86
N LYS A 4 4.05 17.94 13.85
CA LYS A 4 4.17 17.27 15.15
C LYS A 4 3.23 16.06 15.14
N ILE A 5 3.82 14.89 14.97
CA ILE A 5 3.10 13.68 14.62
C ILE A 5 2.81 12.83 15.85
N ALA A 6 1.56 12.33 15.94
CA ALA A 6 1.23 11.18 16.76
C ALA A 6 1.23 9.91 15.89
N VAL A 7 1.98 8.88 16.31
CA VAL A 7 1.99 7.57 15.66
C VAL A 7 1.07 6.63 16.46
N ILE A 8 0.05 6.10 15.79
CA ILE A 8 -0.95 5.19 16.37
C ILE A 8 -0.67 3.77 15.88
N GLY A 9 -0.20 2.90 16.77
CA GLY A 9 0.30 1.57 16.48
C GLY A 9 1.83 1.54 16.46
N CYS A 10 2.46 0.94 17.46
CA CYS A 10 3.91 0.81 17.60
C CYS A 10 4.40 -0.61 17.29
N GLY A 11 3.73 -1.28 16.36
CA GLY A 11 4.15 -2.56 15.80
C GLY A 11 5.43 -2.46 14.95
N MET A 12 5.70 -3.46 14.11
CA MET A 12 6.89 -3.48 13.26
C MET A 12 6.95 -2.24 12.34
N ILE A 13 5.92 -2.01 11.52
CA ILE A 13 5.90 -0.90 10.58
C ILE A 13 5.80 0.47 11.28
N GLY A 14 5.09 0.55 12.41
CA GLY A 14 5.01 1.78 13.19
C GLY A 14 6.39 2.23 13.70
N ARG A 15 7.19 1.32 14.22
CA ARG A 15 8.57 1.62 14.65
C ARG A 15 9.49 2.00 13.49
N GLU A 16 9.34 1.37 12.33
CA GLU A 16 10.04 1.75 11.11
C GLU A 16 9.69 3.18 10.68
N HIS A 17 8.41 3.56 10.74
CA HIS A 17 8.00 4.93 10.41
C HIS A 17 8.44 5.95 11.46
N ILE A 18 8.43 5.59 12.75
CA ILE A 18 8.98 6.45 13.82
C ILE A 18 10.47 6.73 13.55
N GLU A 19 11.26 5.68 13.33
CA GLU A 19 12.69 5.80 13.01
C GLU A 19 12.91 6.66 11.76
N ARG A 20 12.14 6.41 10.69
CA ARG A 20 12.19 7.13 9.42
C ARG A 20 11.89 8.62 9.61
N ILE A 21 10.80 8.95 10.30
CA ILE A 21 10.40 10.35 10.53
C ILE A 21 11.46 11.08 11.34
N GLN A 22 12.02 10.46 12.38
CA GLN A 22 13.00 11.11 13.24
C GLN A 22 14.37 11.30 12.56
N ASN A 23 14.79 10.41 11.67
CA ASN A 23 16.15 10.36 11.18
C ASN A 23 16.32 10.71 9.69
N ARG A 24 15.26 10.64 8.88
CA ARG A 24 15.35 10.76 7.42
C ARG A 24 14.40 11.81 6.83
N ILE A 25 13.26 12.07 7.48
CA ILE A 25 12.25 12.99 6.97
C ILE A 25 12.46 14.40 7.50
N ARG A 26 12.33 15.37 6.62
CA ARG A 26 12.47 16.80 6.97
C ARG A 26 11.10 17.43 7.18
N GLY A 27 11.01 18.37 8.13
CA GLY A 27 9.80 19.13 8.39
C GLY A 27 8.76 18.39 9.23
N ALA A 28 9.16 17.29 9.88
CA ALA A 28 8.29 16.52 10.77
C ALA A 28 9.08 15.94 11.95
N GLN A 29 8.38 15.73 13.06
CA GLN A 29 8.90 15.03 14.23
C GLN A 29 7.76 14.23 14.90
N VAL A 30 8.10 13.08 15.48
CA VAL A 30 7.18 12.31 16.32
C VAL A 30 7.21 12.90 17.73
N VAL A 31 6.06 13.40 18.22
CA VAL A 31 5.93 13.99 19.56
C VAL A 31 5.06 13.13 20.49
N ALA A 32 4.30 12.20 19.92
CA ALA A 32 3.44 11.28 20.65
C ALA A 32 3.41 9.90 19.96
N VAL A 33 3.29 8.85 20.76
CA VAL A 33 3.09 7.48 20.32
C VAL A 33 1.96 6.84 21.10
N CYS A 34 1.18 5.99 20.44
CA CYS A 34 0.07 5.28 21.05
C CYS A 34 0.06 3.82 20.62
N ASP A 35 -0.12 2.94 21.57
CA ASP A 35 -0.39 1.52 21.32
C ASP A 35 -1.27 0.98 22.46
N VAL A 36 -2.20 0.07 22.16
CA VAL A 36 -3.03 -0.57 23.20
C VAL A 36 -2.20 -1.35 24.20
N PHE A 37 -1.01 -1.77 23.81
CA PHE A 37 0.01 -2.37 24.68
C PHE A 37 1.02 -1.29 25.09
N GLU A 38 0.98 -0.85 26.33
CA GLU A 38 1.85 0.20 26.87
C GLU A 38 3.34 -0.05 26.57
N GLU A 39 3.79 -1.30 26.66
CA GLU A 39 5.17 -1.70 26.33
C GLU A 39 5.50 -1.48 24.83
N GLY A 40 4.53 -1.64 23.94
CA GLY A 40 4.68 -1.30 22.52
C GLY A 40 4.87 0.20 22.33
N ALA A 41 4.04 1.00 22.99
CA ALA A 41 4.13 2.45 22.95
C ALA A 41 5.46 2.97 23.55
N LYS A 42 5.92 2.41 24.68
CA LYS A 42 7.22 2.75 25.28
C LYS A 42 8.39 2.49 24.32
N LYS A 43 8.39 1.33 23.62
CA LYS A 43 9.40 1.03 22.59
C LYS A 43 9.36 2.03 21.43
N GLY A 44 8.17 2.47 21.03
CA GLY A 44 8.02 3.54 20.05
C GLY A 44 8.61 4.87 20.53
N ALA A 45 8.36 5.24 21.79
CA ALA A 45 8.89 6.45 22.40
C ALA A 45 10.42 6.42 22.55
N GLU A 46 11.01 5.27 22.85
CA GLU A 46 12.47 5.11 22.91
C GLU A 46 13.12 5.42 21.54
N ILE A 47 12.51 4.98 20.44
CA ILE A 47 12.98 5.25 19.08
C ILE A 47 12.77 6.74 18.72
N ALA A 48 11.61 7.30 19.10
CA ALA A 48 11.29 8.68 18.81
C ALA A 48 12.15 9.69 19.60
N GLY A 49 12.66 9.30 20.78
CA GLY A 49 13.57 10.10 21.58
C GLY A 49 12.92 10.79 22.77
N ALA A 50 13.74 11.52 23.53
CA ALA A 50 13.35 12.13 24.76
C ALA A 50 12.23 13.18 24.59
N GLY A 51 11.25 13.16 25.48
CA GLY A 51 10.11 14.08 25.45
C GLY A 51 8.90 13.57 24.68
N THR A 52 9.00 12.44 24.00
CA THR A 52 7.87 11.80 23.32
C THR A 52 6.85 11.30 24.32
N LYS A 53 5.60 11.73 24.16
CA LYS A 53 4.47 11.34 25.03
C LYS A 53 4.00 9.93 24.66
N VAL A 54 3.60 9.18 25.69
CA VAL A 54 3.13 7.79 25.57
C VAL A 54 1.65 7.73 25.92
N TYR A 55 0.85 7.15 25.04
CA TYR A 55 -0.58 6.96 25.20
C TYR A 55 -0.98 5.51 24.97
N THR A 56 -2.09 5.10 25.60
CA THR A 56 -2.76 3.81 25.31
C THR A 56 -4.14 4.00 24.70
N ASP A 57 -4.63 5.23 24.65
CA ASP A 57 -5.86 5.64 23.98
C ASP A 57 -5.51 6.60 22.83
N PHE A 58 -5.86 6.22 21.59
CA PHE A 58 -5.59 7.04 20.43
C PHE A 58 -6.39 8.36 20.42
N HIS A 59 -7.54 8.43 21.08
CA HIS A 59 -8.27 9.69 21.22
C HIS A 59 -7.49 10.72 22.03
N GLU A 60 -6.83 10.29 23.10
CA GLU A 60 -5.97 11.18 23.89
C GLU A 60 -4.77 11.65 23.06
N ALA A 61 -4.11 10.72 22.37
CA ALA A 61 -2.96 11.04 21.51
C ALA A 61 -3.33 12.01 20.37
N ILE A 62 -4.44 11.76 19.67
CA ILE A 62 -4.90 12.61 18.57
C ILE A 62 -5.35 13.99 19.06
N ASN A 63 -5.96 14.09 20.24
CA ASN A 63 -6.44 15.35 20.80
C ASN A 63 -5.37 16.12 21.59
N ASP A 64 -4.16 15.60 21.73
CA ASP A 64 -3.06 16.35 22.35
C ASP A 64 -2.84 17.67 21.58
N PRO A 65 -2.76 18.83 22.30
CA PRO A 65 -2.61 20.15 21.66
C PRO A 65 -1.28 20.34 20.93
N GLU A 66 -0.26 19.55 21.23
CA GLU A 66 1.01 19.57 20.49
C GLU A 66 0.95 18.78 19.17
N VAL A 67 0.03 17.83 19.03
CA VAL A 67 -0.10 17.01 17.83
C VAL A 67 -0.89 17.77 16.76
N ASN A 68 -0.34 17.85 15.56
CA ASN A 68 -1.01 18.49 14.42
C ASN A 68 -1.11 17.58 13.18
N ALA A 69 -0.59 16.34 13.26
CA ALA A 69 -0.71 15.32 12.22
C ALA A 69 -0.70 13.91 12.83
N VAL A 70 -1.22 12.92 12.12
CA VAL A 70 -1.38 11.55 12.63
C VAL A 70 -0.82 10.55 11.61
N VAL A 71 -0.13 9.52 12.10
CA VAL A 71 0.28 8.34 11.33
C VAL A 71 -0.37 7.12 11.95
N VAL A 72 -1.14 6.35 11.18
CA VAL A 72 -1.86 5.15 11.62
C VAL A 72 -1.18 3.92 11.06
N THR A 73 -0.68 3.06 11.95
CA THR A 73 0.11 1.85 11.65
C THR A 73 -0.33 0.65 12.49
N THR A 74 -1.56 0.67 12.97
CA THR A 74 -2.19 -0.49 13.62
C THR A 74 -2.42 -1.61 12.61
N PRO A 75 -2.82 -2.83 12.99
CA PRO A 75 -3.35 -3.78 12.02
C PRO A 75 -4.58 -3.21 11.30
N GLY A 76 -4.74 -3.51 10.01
CA GLY A 76 -5.77 -2.92 9.12
C GLY A 76 -7.20 -2.94 9.67
N ALA A 77 -7.55 -3.93 10.51
CA ALA A 77 -8.86 -4.01 11.19
C ALA A 77 -9.11 -2.84 12.16
N PHE A 78 -8.07 -2.13 12.58
CA PHE A 78 -8.12 -1.05 13.56
C PHE A 78 -7.72 0.32 12.98
N HIS A 79 -7.68 0.45 11.64
CA HIS A 79 -7.35 1.72 10.98
C HIS A 79 -8.52 2.72 11.01
N LYS A 80 -9.75 2.23 10.81
CA LYS A 80 -10.94 3.08 10.62
C LYS A 80 -11.12 4.12 11.72
N GLU A 81 -11.14 3.68 12.96
CA GLU A 81 -11.48 4.55 14.08
C GLU A 81 -10.45 5.70 14.28
N PRO A 82 -9.13 5.46 14.34
CA PRO A 82 -8.17 6.55 14.48
C PRO A 82 -8.11 7.45 13.23
N VAL A 83 -8.32 6.93 12.02
CA VAL A 83 -8.38 7.75 10.80
C VAL A 83 -9.58 8.71 10.85
N ILE A 84 -10.77 8.21 11.20
CA ILE A 84 -11.97 9.05 11.36
C ILE A 84 -11.78 10.06 12.50
N ALA A 85 -11.15 9.69 13.61
CA ALA A 85 -10.85 10.61 14.70
C ALA A 85 -9.92 11.75 14.25
N ALA A 86 -8.88 11.44 13.47
CA ALA A 86 -7.98 12.44 12.89
C ALA A 86 -8.72 13.40 11.93
N ILE A 87 -9.58 12.86 11.04
CA ILE A 87 -10.43 13.65 10.14
C ILE A 87 -11.31 14.62 10.96
N LYS A 88 -12.00 14.14 12.01
CA LYS A 88 -12.85 14.96 12.88
C LYS A 88 -12.06 16.03 13.63
N ALA A 89 -10.81 15.75 13.99
CA ALA A 89 -9.90 16.71 14.60
C ALA A 89 -9.30 17.71 13.58
N GLY A 90 -9.59 17.55 12.27
CA GLY A 90 -9.07 18.40 11.21
C GLY A 90 -7.57 18.23 10.98
N LYS A 91 -6.98 17.10 11.38
CA LYS A 91 -5.55 16.80 11.28
C LYS A 91 -5.26 15.93 10.06
N PRO A 92 -4.23 16.26 9.24
CA PRO A 92 -3.80 15.37 8.18
C PRO A 92 -3.38 14.02 8.76
N VAL A 93 -3.76 12.95 8.06
CA VAL A 93 -3.50 11.58 8.48
C VAL A 93 -2.91 10.75 7.36
N PHE A 94 -1.78 10.13 7.64
CA PHE A 94 -1.22 9.05 6.84
C PHE A 94 -1.67 7.72 7.46
N SER A 95 -2.34 6.89 6.68
CA SER A 95 -2.76 5.56 7.12
C SER A 95 -2.04 4.48 6.31
N GLU A 96 -1.41 3.54 6.98
CA GLU A 96 -0.89 2.35 6.30
C GLU A 96 -1.99 1.59 5.55
N LYS A 97 -1.56 0.85 4.55
CA LYS A 97 -2.45 -0.05 3.80
C LYS A 97 -2.76 -1.33 4.62
N PRO A 98 -3.91 -1.97 4.38
CA PRO A 98 -5.08 -1.45 3.67
C PRO A 98 -5.73 -0.31 4.45
N LEU A 99 -6.42 0.61 3.79
CA LEU A 99 -7.12 1.72 4.47
C LEU A 99 -8.04 1.23 5.58
N ALA A 100 -8.73 0.11 5.35
CA ALA A 100 -9.41 -0.72 6.35
C ALA A 100 -9.58 -2.13 5.77
N ASN A 101 -9.99 -3.10 6.62
CA ASN A 101 -10.13 -4.50 6.19
C ASN A 101 -11.32 -4.78 5.27
N THR A 102 -12.34 -3.92 5.25
CA THR A 102 -13.54 -4.09 4.43
C THR A 102 -13.82 -2.84 3.60
N ALA A 103 -14.40 -3.02 2.42
CA ALA A 103 -14.83 -1.89 1.61
C ALA A 103 -15.87 -1.00 2.32
N ALA A 104 -16.72 -1.59 3.17
CA ALA A 104 -17.68 -0.84 3.98
C ALA A 104 -16.99 0.11 4.96
N ASP A 105 -15.97 -0.34 5.68
CA ASP A 105 -15.19 0.50 6.60
C ASP A 105 -14.41 1.59 5.85
N CYS A 106 -13.84 1.26 4.69
CA CYS A 106 -13.20 2.25 3.83
C CYS A 106 -14.19 3.33 3.36
N LYS A 107 -15.42 2.93 3.03
CA LYS A 107 -16.49 3.86 2.63
C LYS A 107 -16.86 4.82 3.76
N GLU A 108 -16.90 4.37 5.01
CA GLU A 108 -17.14 5.24 6.17
C GLU A 108 -16.03 6.30 6.32
N ILE A 109 -14.76 5.94 6.06
CA ILE A 109 -13.65 6.89 6.06
C ILE A 109 -13.81 7.92 4.94
N VAL A 110 -14.12 7.47 3.72
CA VAL A 110 -14.40 8.35 2.56
C VAL A 110 -15.54 9.31 2.87
N ASP A 111 -16.64 8.82 3.44
CA ASP A 111 -17.80 9.64 3.78
C ASP A 111 -17.47 10.67 4.88
N ALA A 112 -16.67 10.29 5.87
CA ALA A 112 -16.20 11.18 6.92
C ALA A 112 -15.32 12.31 6.36
N GLU A 113 -14.41 11.99 5.42
CA GLU A 113 -13.54 12.98 4.80
C GLU A 113 -14.33 13.95 3.92
N MET A 114 -15.27 13.44 3.11
CA MET A 114 -16.16 14.27 2.30
C MET A 114 -17.04 15.19 3.16
N ALA A 115 -17.59 14.67 4.27
CA ALA A 115 -18.37 15.47 5.20
C ALA A 115 -17.54 16.57 5.88
N GLY A 116 -16.25 16.33 6.12
CA GLY A 116 -15.29 17.31 6.64
C GLY A 116 -14.89 18.39 5.62
N GLY A 117 -15.14 18.16 4.33
CA GLY A 117 -14.90 19.11 3.23
C GLY A 117 -13.43 19.42 2.96
N LYS A 118 -12.50 18.63 3.49
CA LYS A 118 -11.05 18.78 3.31
C LYS A 118 -10.42 17.42 3.02
N HIS A 119 -9.48 17.39 2.07
CA HIS A 119 -8.62 16.23 1.88
C HIS A 119 -7.59 16.16 3.01
N LEU A 120 -7.67 15.14 3.83
CA LEU A 120 -6.80 14.94 4.99
C LEU A 120 -6.10 13.58 4.99
N VAL A 121 -6.62 12.60 4.22
CA VAL A 121 -6.16 11.22 4.25
C VAL A 121 -5.22 10.92 3.08
N GLN A 122 -4.05 10.38 3.40
CA GLN A 122 -3.18 9.68 2.44
C GLN A 122 -3.01 8.24 2.87
N VAL A 123 -3.14 7.31 1.92
CA VAL A 123 -2.97 5.87 2.15
C VAL A 123 -1.57 5.44 1.75
N GLY A 124 -0.93 4.60 2.57
CA GLY A 124 0.44 4.13 2.44
C GLY A 124 0.62 3.10 1.32
N PHE A 125 0.41 3.50 0.08
CA PHE A 125 0.71 2.68 -1.10
C PHE A 125 2.09 3.05 -1.68
N MET A 126 3.15 2.61 -1.02
CA MET A 126 4.54 2.97 -1.29
C MET A 126 5.00 2.70 -2.74
N ARG A 127 4.33 1.79 -3.49
CA ARG A 127 4.77 1.47 -4.86
C ARG A 127 4.60 2.63 -5.83
N ARG A 128 3.66 3.54 -5.61
CA ARG A 128 3.54 4.78 -6.40
C ARG A 128 4.76 5.71 -6.21
N TYR A 129 5.59 5.45 -5.21
CA TYR A 129 6.81 6.19 -4.88
C TYR A 129 8.09 5.42 -5.22
N ASP A 130 7.97 4.16 -5.65
CA ASP A 130 9.11 3.38 -6.12
C ASP A 130 9.67 3.97 -7.41
N ARG A 131 11.00 4.14 -7.44
CA ARG A 131 11.69 4.73 -8.59
C ARG A 131 11.41 3.98 -9.89
N GLY A 132 11.36 2.65 -9.83
CA GLY A 132 11.09 1.81 -11.00
C GLY A 132 9.67 2.01 -11.53
N TYR A 133 8.67 1.96 -10.66
CA TYR A 133 7.28 2.21 -11.03
C TYR A 133 7.06 3.63 -11.57
N ARG A 134 7.70 4.65 -10.97
CA ARG A 134 7.64 6.03 -11.49
C ARG A 134 8.24 6.15 -12.89
N GLN A 135 9.37 5.49 -13.16
CA GLN A 135 9.96 5.46 -14.50
C GLN A 135 9.03 4.78 -15.52
N VAL A 136 8.40 3.65 -15.15
CA VAL A 136 7.39 3.00 -15.99
C VAL A 136 6.23 3.95 -16.28
N LYS A 137 5.71 4.63 -15.25
CA LYS A 137 4.62 5.61 -15.37
C LYS A 137 4.97 6.75 -16.34
N GLU A 138 6.14 7.36 -16.18
CA GLU A 138 6.65 8.44 -17.06
C GLU A 138 6.73 7.99 -18.52
N LEU A 139 7.22 6.76 -18.77
CA LEU A 139 7.31 6.20 -20.10
C LEU A 139 5.92 5.97 -20.73
N LEU A 140 4.96 5.43 -19.96
CA LEU A 140 3.59 5.24 -20.43
C LEU A 140 2.88 6.57 -20.69
N ASP A 141 2.99 7.53 -19.78
CA ASP A 141 2.38 8.87 -19.92
C ASP A 141 2.98 9.67 -21.08
N SER A 142 4.19 9.36 -21.53
CA SER A 142 4.79 9.99 -22.71
C SER A 142 4.04 9.73 -24.01
N GLY A 143 3.16 8.71 -24.04
CA GLY A 143 2.43 8.27 -25.22
C GLY A 143 3.29 7.63 -26.33
N LYS A 144 4.61 7.57 -26.15
CA LYS A 144 5.56 7.07 -27.16
C LYS A 144 5.32 5.61 -27.55
N PHE A 145 4.85 4.82 -26.59
CA PHE A 145 4.62 3.39 -26.77
C PHE A 145 3.21 3.04 -27.28
N GLY A 146 2.32 4.05 -27.48
CA GLY A 146 0.92 3.80 -27.81
C GLY A 146 0.12 3.35 -26.59
N ALA A 147 -1.10 2.88 -26.81
CA ALA A 147 -1.97 2.43 -25.73
C ALA A 147 -1.47 1.14 -25.06
N PRO A 148 -1.49 1.04 -23.71
CA PRO A 148 -1.25 -0.22 -23.02
C PRO A 148 -2.40 -1.21 -23.30
N MET A 149 -2.08 -2.49 -23.51
CA MET A 149 -3.04 -3.55 -23.85
C MET A 149 -3.04 -4.69 -22.83
N VAL A 150 -1.86 -5.12 -22.40
CA VAL A 150 -1.70 -6.24 -21.46
C VAL A 150 -0.63 -5.89 -20.44
N ILE A 151 -0.92 -6.20 -19.18
CA ILE A 151 0.04 -6.10 -18.09
C ILE A 151 0.29 -7.51 -17.54
N LYS A 152 1.55 -7.88 -17.33
CA LYS A 152 1.94 -9.14 -16.69
C LYS A 152 2.75 -8.81 -15.44
N CYS A 153 2.30 -9.29 -14.29
CA CYS A 153 2.93 -9.00 -13.01
C CYS A 153 3.18 -10.28 -12.21
N THR A 154 4.20 -10.22 -11.39
CA THR A 154 4.43 -11.23 -10.35
C THR A 154 4.67 -10.56 -9.01
N HIS A 155 4.11 -11.16 -7.96
CA HIS A 155 4.40 -10.82 -6.58
C HIS A 155 4.76 -12.09 -5.83
N ARG A 156 6.04 -12.31 -5.64
CA ARG A 156 6.56 -13.52 -4.98
C ARG A 156 7.25 -13.13 -3.68
N ALA A 157 6.90 -13.81 -2.59
CA ALA A 157 7.51 -13.66 -1.29
C ALA A 157 8.13 -14.99 -0.84
N ASP A 158 9.21 -14.91 -0.06
CA ASP A 158 9.96 -16.09 0.40
C ASP A 158 9.11 -17.02 1.26
N GLY A 159 8.28 -16.46 2.14
CA GLY A 159 7.35 -17.19 3.01
C GLY A 159 6.44 -16.26 3.79
N VAL A 160 5.38 -16.84 4.34
CA VAL A 160 4.42 -16.15 5.21
C VAL A 160 4.23 -16.86 6.55
N ALA A 161 3.67 -16.14 7.53
CA ALA A 161 3.37 -16.66 8.85
C ALA A 161 2.30 -17.78 8.80
N PRO A 162 2.26 -18.69 9.79
CA PRO A 162 1.32 -19.81 9.80
C PRO A 162 -0.17 -19.43 9.87
N ASP A 163 -0.49 -18.23 10.31
CA ASP A 163 -1.84 -17.67 10.39
C ASP A 163 -2.27 -16.92 9.11
N TYR A 164 -1.39 -16.86 8.11
CA TYR A 164 -1.70 -16.23 6.83
C TYR A 164 -2.74 -17.03 6.04
N THR A 165 -3.84 -16.38 5.67
CA THR A 165 -4.98 -17.04 5.01
C THR A 165 -4.95 -16.89 3.49
N THR A 166 -5.74 -17.74 2.81
CA THR A 166 -5.92 -17.65 1.35
C THR A 166 -6.41 -16.26 0.91
N ALA A 167 -7.29 -15.63 1.68
CA ALA A 167 -7.79 -14.28 1.39
C ALA A 167 -6.70 -13.22 1.54
N MET A 168 -5.76 -13.39 2.45
CA MET A 168 -4.67 -12.43 2.66
C MET A 168 -3.71 -12.33 1.47
N ALA A 169 -3.65 -13.35 0.61
CA ALA A 169 -2.92 -13.23 -0.67
C ALA A 169 -3.50 -12.12 -1.56
N VAL A 170 -4.78 -11.78 -1.39
CA VAL A 170 -5.44 -10.64 -2.05
C VAL A 170 -5.36 -9.38 -1.19
N THR A 171 -5.87 -9.45 0.06
CA THR A 171 -6.13 -8.27 0.90
C THR A 171 -4.87 -7.66 1.51
N ASP A 172 -3.79 -8.41 1.62
CA ASP A 172 -2.52 -7.93 2.18
C ASP A 172 -1.39 -7.90 1.14
N THR A 173 -1.30 -8.93 0.28
CA THR A 173 -0.23 -9.03 -0.73
C THR A 173 -0.61 -8.34 -2.04
N ALA A 174 -1.63 -8.83 -2.78
CA ALA A 174 -2.02 -8.28 -4.08
C ALA A 174 -2.60 -6.86 -4.01
N ILE A 175 -2.96 -6.38 -2.83
CA ILE A 175 -3.48 -5.01 -2.63
C ILE A 175 -2.53 -3.94 -3.21
N HIS A 176 -1.24 -4.21 -3.24
CA HIS A 176 -0.25 -3.34 -3.84
C HIS A 176 -0.36 -3.25 -5.36
N GLU A 177 -0.59 -4.37 -6.05
CA GLU A 177 -0.84 -4.41 -7.48
C GLU A 177 -2.22 -3.84 -7.81
N ILE A 178 -3.22 -4.13 -6.98
CA ILE A 178 -4.58 -3.59 -7.12
C ILE A 178 -4.56 -2.06 -7.13
N ASP A 179 -3.68 -1.41 -6.35
CA ASP A 179 -3.52 0.03 -6.31
C ASP A 179 -2.63 0.56 -7.46
N VAL A 180 -1.43 0.00 -7.63
CA VAL A 180 -0.42 0.60 -8.52
C VAL A 180 -0.74 0.42 -10.01
N LEU A 181 -1.39 -0.69 -10.41
CA LEU A 181 -1.57 -0.98 -11.83
C LEU A 181 -2.57 -0.04 -12.53
N PRO A 182 -3.77 0.25 -11.98
CA PRO A 182 -4.66 1.23 -12.58
C PRO A 182 -4.04 2.65 -12.58
N TRP A 183 -3.25 2.99 -11.55
CA TRP A 183 -2.49 4.24 -11.53
C TRP A 183 -1.44 4.30 -12.66
N LEU A 184 -0.74 3.20 -12.97
CA LEU A 184 0.23 3.15 -14.07
C LEU A 184 -0.41 3.48 -15.42
N VAL A 185 -1.60 2.97 -15.68
CA VAL A 185 -2.25 3.06 -16.99
C VAL A 185 -3.37 4.10 -17.07
N ASN A 186 -3.60 4.87 -15.97
CA ASN A 186 -4.67 5.87 -15.87
C ASN A 186 -6.06 5.30 -16.20
N ASP A 187 -6.38 4.12 -15.66
CA ASP A 187 -7.66 3.44 -15.91
C ASP A 187 -8.25 2.91 -14.60
N GLU A 188 -9.44 2.36 -14.63
CA GLU A 188 -10.15 1.81 -13.47
C GLU A 188 -10.48 0.34 -13.69
N TRP A 189 -10.53 -0.45 -12.62
CA TRP A 189 -10.97 -1.84 -12.69
C TRP A 189 -12.46 -1.96 -13.06
N ASP A 190 -12.80 -2.93 -13.93
CA ASP A 190 -14.15 -3.29 -14.31
C ASP A 190 -14.56 -4.64 -13.72
N GLU A 191 -13.75 -5.69 -13.97
CA GLU A 191 -14.02 -7.03 -13.48
C GLU A 191 -12.73 -7.79 -13.18
N VAL A 192 -12.80 -8.70 -12.21
CA VAL A 192 -11.65 -9.45 -11.72
C VAL A 192 -11.99 -10.92 -11.50
N GLN A 193 -11.02 -11.82 -11.71
CA GLN A 193 -11.15 -13.25 -11.45
C GLN A 193 -9.90 -13.76 -10.76
N CYS A 194 -10.08 -14.62 -9.74
CA CYS A 194 -9.01 -15.37 -9.11
C CYS A 194 -9.07 -16.84 -9.56
N ILE A 195 -7.94 -17.33 -10.06
CA ILE A 195 -7.76 -18.73 -10.47
C ILE A 195 -6.81 -19.38 -9.49
N MET A 196 -7.20 -20.58 -8.99
CA MET A 196 -6.41 -21.37 -8.06
C MET A 196 -5.64 -22.47 -8.82
N PRO A 197 -4.33 -22.30 -9.07
CA PRO A 197 -3.50 -23.36 -9.62
C PRO A 197 -3.33 -24.53 -8.64
N LYS A 198 -2.52 -25.52 -9.01
CA LYS A 198 -2.07 -26.56 -8.09
C LYS A 198 -1.36 -25.92 -6.90
N THR A 199 -1.83 -26.19 -5.70
CA THR A 199 -1.23 -25.69 -4.45
C THR A 199 0.20 -26.22 -4.28
N SER A 200 1.11 -25.33 -3.91
CA SER A 200 2.51 -25.62 -3.59
C SER A 200 2.60 -26.54 -2.37
N CYS A 201 3.59 -27.44 -2.38
CA CYS A 201 3.91 -28.24 -1.18
C CYS A 201 4.53 -27.39 -0.04
N LYS A 202 4.91 -26.15 -0.29
CA LYS A 202 5.41 -25.19 0.70
C LYS A 202 4.29 -24.45 1.42
N ALA A 203 3.07 -24.43 0.87
CA ALA A 203 1.92 -23.82 1.51
C ALA A 203 1.50 -24.65 2.73
N HIS A 204 1.23 -23.98 3.87
CA HIS A 204 0.71 -24.66 5.04
C HIS A 204 -0.74 -25.13 4.80
N GLU A 205 -1.26 -25.98 5.69
CA GLU A 205 -2.62 -26.52 5.57
C GLU A 205 -3.66 -25.38 5.51
N GLY A 206 -4.58 -25.47 4.56
CA GLY A 206 -5.64 -24.46 4.33
C GLY A 206 -5.26 -23.28 3.45
N LEU A 207 -3.98 -23.01 3.23
CA LEU A 207 -3.52 -21.96 2.32
C LEU A 207 -3.52 -22.44 0.87
N LYS A 208 -4.20 -21.69 -0.01
CA LYS A 208 -4.11 -21.87 -1.47
C LYS A 208 -3.08 -20.92 -2.05
N ASP A 209 -1.93 -21.47 -2.43
CA ASP A 209 -0.77 -20.73 -2.96
C ASP A 209 -0.07 -21.60 -4.02
N PRO A 210 0.29 -21.06 -5.20
CA PRO A 210 0.07 -19.69 -5.67
C PRO A 210 -1.36 -19.41 -6.12
N GLN A 211 -1.63 -18.12 -6.43
CA GLN A 211 -2.88 -17.66 -7.04
C GLN A 211 -2.58 -16.88 -8.32
N VAL A 212 -3.47 -16.96 -9.31
CA VAL A 212 -3.40 -16.15 -10.54
C VAL A 212 -4.66 -15.30 -10.62
N MET A 213 -4.48 -14.01 -10.77
CA MET A 213 -5.57 -13.05 -10.87
C MET A 213 -5.63 -12.46 -12.27
N ILE A 214 -6.78 -12.56 -12.92
CA ILE A 214 -7.07 -11.89 -14.18
C ILE A 214 -7.93 -10.68 -13.86
N MET A 215 -7.44 -9.50 -14.20
CA MET A 215 -8.10 -8.24 -13.84
C MET A 215 -8.26 -7.41 -15.13
N LYS A 216 -9.46 -6.92 -15.41
CA LYS A 216 -9.76 -6.11 -16.58
C LYS A 216 -10.11 -4.69 -16.17
N THR A 217 -9.57 -3.73 -16.91
CA THR A 217 -9.94 -2.32 -16.74
C THR A 217 -11.16 -1.96 -17.59
N LYS A 218 -11.79 -0.82 -17.29
CA LYS A 218 -12.90 -0.27 -18.09
C LYS A 218 -12.48 0.04 -19.53
N GLY A 219 -11.22 0.44 -19.76
CA GLY A 219 -10.64 0.66 -21.07
C GLY A 219 -10.26 -0.62 -21.82
N GLY A 220 -10.42 -1.80 -21.19
CA GLY A 220 -10.20 -3.10 -21.82
C GLY A 220 -8.78 -3.66 -21.68
N ILE A 221 -7.92 -3.04 -20.87
CA ILE A 221 -6.58 -3.56 -20.57
C ILE A 221 -6.73 -4.81 -19.70
N VAL A 222 -6.02 -5.89 -20.08
CA VAL A 222 -6.02 -7.14 -19.31
C VAL A 222 -4.74 -7.23 -18.49
N ASN A 223 -4.90 -7.42 -17.19
CA ASN A 223 -3.79 -7.71 -16.29
C ASN A 223 -3.80 -9.16 -15.83
N ILE A 224 -2.60 -9.77 -15.82
CA ILE A 224 -2.34 -11.13 -15.34
C ILE A 224 -1.34 -11.00 -14.20
N LEU A 225 -1.79 -11.25 -12.98
CA LEU A 225 -0.99 -11.18 -11.76
C LEU A 225 -0.81 -12.59 -11.18
N GLU A 226 0.43 -13.05 -11.03
CA GLU A 226 0.79 -14.22 -10.24
C GLU A 226 1.17 -13.76 -8.82
N VAL A 227 0.50 -14.30 -7.81
CA VAL A 227 0.87 -14.14 -6.41
C VAL A 227 1.34 -15.48 -5.87
N ASN A 228 2.57 -15.52 -5.33
CA ASN A 228 3.15 -16.71 -4.70
C ASN A 228 3.83 -16.29 -3.38
N VAL A 229 3.14 -16.50 -2.27
CA VAL A 229 3.60 -16.03 -0.96
C VAL A 229 4.58 -16.99 -0.27
N ASN A 230 4.88 -18.16 -0.87
CA ASN A 230 5.84 -19.14 -0.39
C ASN A 230 6.76 -19.63 -1.51
N CYS A 231 7.31 -18.75 -2.31
CA CYS A 231 8.19 -19.13 -3.42
C CYS A 231 9.51 -19.77 -2.93
N GLY A 232 10.03 -19.30 -1.79
CA GLY A 232 11.23 -19.85 -1.13
C GLY A 232 12.53 -19.53 -1.84
N PHE A 233 12.60 -18.40 -2.59
CA PHE A 233 13.82 -17.96 -3.27
C PHE A 233 14.03 -16.43 -3.23
N GLY A 234 13.27 -15.72 -2.41
CA GLY A 234 13.40 -14.28 -2.20
C GLY A 234 12.12 -13.48 -2.46
N TYR A 235 12.25 -12.17 -2.51
CA TYR A 235 11.15 -11.24 -2.76
C TYR A 235 11.23 -10.70 -4.20
N ASP A 236 10.43 -11.29 -5.10
CA ASP A 236 10.52 -11.08 -6.55
C ASP A 236 9.27 -10.38 -7.10
N ILE A 237 9.43 -9.09 -7.43
CA ILE A 237 8.38 -8.24 -7.96
C ILE A 237 8.72 -7.88 -9.41
N ASN A 238 7.83 -8.25 -10.34
CA ASN A 238 7.98 -7.93 -11.75
C ASN A 238 6.70 -7.31 -12.32
N CYS A 239 6.87 -6.45 -13.31
CA CYS A 239 5.78 -5.86 -14.07
C CYS A 239 6.25 -5.61 -15.51
N GLU A 240 5.51 -6.14 -16.48
CA GLU A 240 5.68 -5.93 -17.92
C GLU A 240 4.41 -5.32 -18.49
N VAL A 241 4.49 -4.16 -19.12
CA VAL A 241 3.37 -3.50 -19.79
C VAL A 241 3.58 -3.60 -21.31
N VAL A 242 2.71 -4.35 -21.98
CA VAL A 242 2.69 -4.50 -23.45
C VAL A 242 1.80 -3.41 -24.01
N CYS A 243 2.38 -2.54 -24.85
CA CYS A 243 1.71 -1.46 -25.54
C CYS A 243 1.70 -1.71 -27.05
N GLU A 244 0.96 -0.89 -27.81
CA GLU A 244 0.85 -1.03 -29.27
C GLU A 244 2.19 -0.98 -30.00
N ASN A 245 3.14 -0.17 -29.55
CA ASN A 245 4.40 0.10 -30.24
C ASN A 245 5.63 -0.37 -29.45
N GLY A 246 5.46 -1.10 -28.35
CA GLY A 246 6.58 -1.61 -27.58
C GLY A 246 6.17 -2.20 -26.23
N VAL A 247 7.18 -2.54 -25.45
CA VAL A 247 7.02 -3.14 -24.12
C VAL A 247 7.84 -2.35 -23.11
N VAL A 248 7.24 -2.06 -21.96
CA VAL A 248 7.90 -1.39 -20.84
C VAL A 248 7.97 -2.35 -19.67
N ASN A 249 9.16 -2.59 -19.15
CA ASN A 249 9.38 -3.49 -18.01
C ASN A 249 9.76 -2.70 -16.77
N LEU A 250 9.25 -3.13 -15.62
CA LEU A 250 9.77 -2.68 -14.33
C LEU A 250 11.24 -3.09 -14.23
N PRO A 251 12.16 -2.16 -13.95
CA PRO A 251 13.56 -2.52 -13.80
C PRO A 251 13.73 -3.47 -12.61
N CYS A 252 14.52 -4.52 -12.79
CA CYS A 252 14.99 -5.32 -11.66
C CYS A 252 15.73 -4.42 -10.67
N PRO A 253 15.64 -4.70 -9.36
CA PRO A 253 16.44 -3.99 -8.36
C PRO A 253 17.91 -3.91 -8.74
N SER A 254 18.58 -2.88 -8.27
CA SER A 254 19.91 -2.41 -8.71
C SER A 254 21.08 -3.33 -8.34
N PHE A 255 20.91 -4.65 -8.45
CA PHE A 255 22.01 -5.58 -8.27
C PHE A 255 22.84 -5.73 -9.54
N PRO A 256 24.17 -5.85 -9.41
CA PRO A 256 25.01 -6.11 -10.56
C PRO A 256 24.69 -7.46 -11.21
N THR A 257 24.74 -7.48 -12.53
CA THR A 257 24.76 -8.75 -13.25
C THR A 257 26.15 -9.38 -13.11
N VAL A 258 26.21 -10.56 -12.54
CA VAL A 258 27.45 -11.32 -12.32
C VAL A 258 27.62 -12.35 -13.43
N ARG A 259 28.80 -12.34 -14.09
CA ARG A 259 29.23 -13.36 -15.04
C ARG A 259 30.36 -14.15 -14.43
N TYR A 260 30.07 -15.42 -14.06
CA TYR A 260 31.04 -16.29 -13.37
C TYR A 260 30.73 -17.74 -13.69
N ALA A 261 31.77 -18.59 -13.88
CA ALA A 261 31.66 -20.02 -14.13
C ALA A 261 30.64 -20.37 -15.22
N ASN A 262 30.69 -19.69 -16.38
CA ASN A 262 29.78 -19.82 -17.53
C ASN A 262 28.31 -19.48 -17.26
N ASN A 263 27.99 -18.80 -16.15
CA ASN A 263 26.65 -18.37 -15.80
C ASN A 263 26.52 -16.85 -15.83
N VAL A 264 25.29 -16.39 -15.99
CA VAL A 264 24.87 -14.99 -15.80
C VAL A 264 23.80 -15.00 -14.73
N SER A 265 23.98 -14.22 -13.67
CA SER A 265 23.03 -14.12 -12.58
C SER A 265 22.90 -12.71 -12.06
N THR A 266 21.78 -12.42 -11.41
CA THR A 266 21.57 -11.23 -10.61
C THR A 266 20.89 -11.65 -9.30
N LYS A 267 21.12 -10.89 -8.22
CA LYS A 267 20.47 -11.16 -6.92
C LYS A 267 18.99 -10.79 -6.99
N ILE A 268 18.13 -11.53 -6.31
CA ILE A 268 16.76 -11.18 -5.95
C ILE A 268 16.78 -10.65 -4.52
N GLU A 269 15.95 -9.67 -4.18
CA GLU A 269 15.88 -9.13 -2.81
C GLU A 269 15.43 -10.19 -1.80
N ASP A 270 15.94 -10.07 -0.59
CA ASP A 270 15.62 -11.03 0.46
C ASP A 270 14.20 -10.80 1.02
N ASN A 271 13.76 -9.53 1.08
CA ASN A 271 12.45 -9.17 1.63
C ASN A 271 11.95 -7.81 1.10
N TRP A 272 10.68 -7.52 1.41
CA TRP A 272 9.99 -6.30 0.97
C TRP A 272 10.56 -5.02 1.57
N ILE A 273 11.09 -5.05 2.81
CA ILE A 273 11.68 -3.87 3.46
C ILE A 273 12.87 -3.38 2.63
N LEU A 274 13.80 -4.27 2.31
CA LEU A 274 14.98 -3.94 1.52
C LEU A 274 14.60 -3.48 0.11
N ARG A 275 13.57 -4.11 -0.50
CA ARG A 275 13.13 -3.75 -1.86
C ARG A 275 12.52 -2.35 -1.94
N PHE A 276 11.83 -1.89 -0.89
CA PHE A 276 11.02 -0.67 -0.95
C PHE A 276 11.41 0.41 0.08
N ILE A 277 12.56 0.27 0.75
CA ILE A 277 12.97 1.21 1.81
C ILE A 277 12.97 2.67 1.32
N ASP A 278 13.54 2.93 0.14
CA ASP A 278 13.58 4.27 -0.46
C ASP A 278 12.18 4.78 -0.82
N SER A 279 11.28 3.88 -1.20
CA SER A 279 9.90 4.23 -1.56
C SER A 279 9.13 4.76 -0.36
N TYR A 280 9.31 4.13 0.81
CA TYR A 280 8.71 4.61 2.06
C TYR A 280 9.28 5.97 2.49
N ASP A 281 10.58 6.19 2.31
CA ASP A 281 11.20 7.48 2.63
C ASP A 281 10.62 8.60 1.75
N VAL A 282 10.49 8.34 0.44
CA VAL A 282 9.90 9.29 -0.52
C VAL A 282 8.41 9.51 -0.25
N GLU A 283 7.66 8.47 0.08
CA GLU A 283 6.22 8.53 0.38
C GLU A 283 5.92 9.40 1.60
N ILE A 284 6.61 9.13 2.71
CA ILE A 284 6.40 9.90 3.94
C ILE A 284 6.88 11.36 3.77
N GLN A 285 7.99 11.60 3.05
CA GLN A 285 8.43 12.96 2.76
C GLN A 285 7.40 13.72 1.91
N ASP A 286 6.84 13.08 0.88
CA ASP A 286 5.80 13.66 0.02
C ASP A 286 4.54 14.00 0.83
N TRP A 287 4.10 13.09 1.71
CA TRP A 287 2.99 13.38 2.62
C TRP A 287 3.26 14.58 3.52
N VAL A 288 4.44 14.67 4.13
CA VAL A 288 4.84 15.81 4.97
C VAL A 288 4.85 17.10 4.17
N ASP A 289 5.44 17.10 2.97
CA ASP A 289 5.56 18.28 2.11
C ASP A 289 4.20 18.84 1.65
N HIS A 290 3.18 17.98 1.49
CA HIS A 290 1.79 18.38 1.21
C HIS A 290 1.05 18.81 2.48
N ALA A 291 1.13 18.02 3.55
CA ALA A 291 0.40 18.28 4.79
C ALA A 291 0.77 19.62 5.44
N VAL A 292 2.05 20.05 5.37
CA VAL A 292 2.47 21.39 5.87
C VAL A 292 1.83 22.54 5.10
N LYS A 293 1.36 22.31 3.87
CA LYS A 293 0.64 23.29 3.03
C LYS A 293 -0.89 23.20 3.20
N GLY A 294 -1.37 22.20 3.97
CA GLY A 294 -2.80 21.89 4.10
C GLY A 294 -3.37 21.15 2.89
N GLU A 295 -2.51 20.45 2.15
CA GLU A 295 -2.83 19.65 0.97
C GLU A 295 -2.63 18.17 1.27
N THR A 296 -3.12 17.29 0.40
CA THR A 296 -2.79 15.85 0.38
C THR A 296 -2.12 15.49 -0.93
N GLY A 297 -1.10 14.65 -0.85
CA GLY A 297 -0.46 14.00 -2.00
C GLY A 297 -0.86 12.52 -2.09
N GLY A 298 -0.26 11.82 -3.03
CA GLY A 298 -0.31 10.36 -3.09
C GLY A 298 -1.69 9.75 -3.29
N SER A 299 -1.87 8.58 -2.69
CA SER A 299 -3.12 7.81 -2.74
C SER A 299 -4.13 8.34 -1.75
N SER A 300 -5.32 8.70 -2.23
CA SER A 300 -6.41 9.24 -1.42
C SER A 300 -7.17 8.14 -0.64
N ALA A 301 -8.09 8.54 0.24
CA ALA A 301 -9.04 7.61 0.85
C ALA A 301 -9.91 6.92 -0.21
N TRP A 302 -10.24 7.60 -1.31
CA TRP A 302 -10.95 6.99 -2.44
C TRP A 302 -10.15 5.89 -3.11
N ASP A 303 -8.84 6.10 -3.35
CA ASP A 303 -7.96 5.03 -3.87
C ASP A 303 -7.94 3.82 -2.93
N GLY A 304 -7.87 4.05 -1.61
CA GLY A 304 -7.95 3.00 -0.60
C GLY A 304 -9.28 2.23 -0.64
N TYR A 305 -10.41 2.93 -0.82
CA TYR A 305 -11.71 2.30 -0.98
C TYR A 305 -11.80 1.48 -2.27
N VAL A 306 -11.33 2.01 -3.39
CA VAL A 306 -11.31 1.29 -4.68
C VAL A 306 -10.44 0.04 -4.59
N ALA A 307 -9.29 0.12 -3.92
CA ALA A 307 -8.45 -1.04 -3.70
C ALA A 307 -9.15 -2.11 -2.85
N SER A 308 -9.82 -1.71 -1.77
CA SER A 308 -10.57 -2.63 -0.90
C SER A 308 -11.74 -3.31 -1.61
N ILE A 309 -12.56 -2.56 -2.36
CA ILE A 309 -13.70 -3.16 -3.08
C ILE A 309 -13.25 -4.11 -4.20
N THR A 310 -12.11 -3.81 -4.83
CA THR A 310 -11.50 -4.70 -5.81
C THR A 310 -10.98 -5.98 -5.14
N ALA A 311 -10.37 -5.85 -3.96
CA ALA A 311 -9.93 -6.99 -3.17
C ALA A 311 -11.11 -7.86 -2.73
N ASP A 312 -12.22 -7.27 -2.27
CA ASP A 312 -13.45 -8.01 -1.92
C ASP A 312 -14.00 -8.81 -3.12
N ALA A 313 -13.99 -8.23 -4.32
CA ALA A 313 -14.40 -8.92 -5.55
C ALA A 313 -13.45 -10.11 -5.88
N LEU A 314 -12.14 -9.94 -5.72
CA LEU A 314 -11.17 -11.03 -5.90
C LEU A 314 -11.35 -12.14 -4.86
N VAL A 315 -11.55 -11.79 -3.59
CA VAL A 315 -11.81 -12.77 -2.50
C VAL A 315 -13.10 -13.55 -2.78
N LYS A 316 -14.15 -12.88 -3.26
CA LYS A 316 -15.37 -13.56 -3.69
C LYS A 316 -15.07 -14.52 -4.85
N SER A 317 -14.25 -14.10 -5.81
CA SER A 317 -13.85 -14.93 -6.95
C SER A 317 -13.01 -16.15 -6.55
N GLN A 318 -12.26 -16.10 -5.44
CA GLN A 318 -11.55 -17.27 -4.90
C GLN A 318 -12.50 -18.47 -4.64
N THR A 319 -13.75 -18.18 -4.36
CA THR A 319 -14.78 -19.22 -4.10
C THR A 319 -15.68 -19.48 -5.30
N SER A 320 -16.12 -18.43 -6.01
CA SER A 320 -17.02 -18.58 -7.17
C SER A 320 -16.29 -19.10 -8.41
N GLY A 321 -14.98 -18.86 -8.54
CA GLY A 321 -14.18 -19.21 -9.72
C GLY A 321 -14.55 -18.42 -10.98
N THR A 322 -15.41 -17.40 -10.86
CA THR A 322 -15.91 -16.59 -11.98
C THR A 322 -15.42 -15.15 -11.91
N PHE A 323 -15.57 -14.40 -13.00
CA PHE A 323 -15.37 -12.95 -12.96
C PHE A 323 -16.41 -12.29 -12.05
N GLU A 324 -15.92 -11.39 -11.21
CA GLU A 324 -16.71 -10.56 -10.33
C GLU A 324 -16.55 -9.08 -10.72
N LYS A 325 -17.66 -8.34 -10.76
CA LYS A 325 -17.61 -6.91 -11.10
C LYS A 325 -17.07 -6.06 -9.95
N VAL A 326 -16.27 -5.06 -10.30
CA VAL A 326 -15.80 -4.03 -9.37
C VAL A 326 -16.76 -2.82 -9.47
N VAL A 327 -17.65 -2.68 -8.50
CA VAL A 327 -18.70 -1.65 -8.53
C VAL A 327 -18.43 -0.59 -7.47
N THR A 328 -17.78 0.51 -7.86
CA THR A 328 -17.41 1.61 -6.94
C THR A 328 -18.51 2.68 -6.79
N GLY A 329 -19.51 2.70 -7.68
CA GLY A 329 -20.51 3.77 -7.76
C GLY A 329 -20.01 5.04 -8.47
N GLY A 330 -18.76 5.03 -8.96
CA GLY A 330 -18.11 6.17 -9.61
C GLY A 330 -17.39 7.10 -8.63
N THR A 331 -16.35 7.77 -9.13
CA THR A 331 -15.53 8.70 -8.33
C THR A 331 -16.33 9.93 -7.93
N PRO A 332 -16.50 10.23 -6.63
CA PRO A 332 -17.16 11.44 -6.16
C PRO A 332 -16.44 12.70 -6.66
N ASP A 333 -17.20 13.79 -6.92
CA ASP A 333 -16.62 15.07 -7.39
C ASP A 333 -15.52 15.60 -6.45
N PHE A 334 -15.63 15.32 -5.16
CA PHE A 334 -14.61 15.63 -4.15
C PHE A 334 -13.24 15.04 -4.47
N TYR A 335 -13.15 13.86 -5.07
CA TYR A 335 -11.89 13.18 -5.43
C TYR A 335 -11.52 13.29 -6.91
N LYS A 336 -12.30 13.95 -7.75
CA LYS A 336 -11.92 14.21 -9.15
C LYS A 336 -10.79 15.23 -9.20
N LYS A 337 -9.75 14.91 -9.97
CA LYS A 337 -8.58 15.79 -10.21
C LYS A 337 -8.85 16.74 -11.37
#